data_0a635de914371423a9735e2144c1ad91
#
_entry.id   0a635de914371423a9735e2144c1ad91
#
_cell.length_a   1.000
_cell.length_b   1.000
_cell.length_c   1.000
_cell.angle_alpha   90.00
_cell.angle_beta   90.00
_cell.angle_gamma   90.00
#
_symmetry.space_group_name_H-M   'P 1'
#
loop_
_entity.id
_entity.type
_entity.pdbx_description
1 polymer ?
#
loop_
_entity_poly.entity_id
_entity_poly.type
_entity_poly.pdbx_seq_one_letter_code
_entity_poly.pdbx_strand_id
1 'polypeptide(L)'
;MMADVLTHTADLRMLQLKHFGILLLVACTLTACAPRRPGEVPALVHAADAQAEVVQTDAGAVRGVAGAQGRVFLGVPFAAPPVGALRFRAPQAAPAWKGVRDATQAGPACLPRYRFGQKQVSEDCLTLNVYAPPGPAPAHPRAVMVWIYGGALELGSNVDYDLSALAARQNVIVVAPNYRLGVFGFFAHPALRGEGEGAYALLDQQAALRWVRRNIAAFGGDAHNVTVFGESAGAWSICYQLAAPGAAGLFQRAILQSGSCLASDSSLPRAEAERGGVRMAQTLGCERSGDVAACLRALPADSVADAKPQRRGLTGSDAWAPMSGGEVLPLPPAKAIANLQHAQVPVLIGTNRNEGRLFAQLLSYIGKLNLRSGYEARLKRMHADPSAIMARYADVAAQSRWDAFADIVTDGGFACPTRRLGQALHTRAPVYAYEFDNPQAPYGLLRLPFSHPLGAYHASELVYLFQRPWVLSGEPAFTPAQQAFANTLQDYWGAFARTGDPNGAGRPQWPRFDGDAPLTLSPGRIGATPDFAQRHRCTFWDAQATLTPPHATATPAQSHSH
;
A
#
# COMPACT_ATOMS: atom_id res chain seq x y z
N MET A 1 -11.73 66.66 33.08
CA MET A 1 -12.32 65.73 32.09
C MET A 1 -11.54 65.70 30.77
N MET A 2 -10.20 65.85 30.83
CA MET A 2 -9.33 65.88 29.65
C MET A 2 -7.97 65.21 29.92
N ALA A 3 -7.80 64.55 31.08
CA ALA A 3 -6.57 63.85 31.48
C ALA A 3 -6.68 62.27 31.39
N ASP A 4 -7.90 61.75 31.33
CA ASP A 4 -8.11 60.28 31.32
C ASP A 4 -8.13 59.62 29.93
N VAL A 5 -8.12 60.44 28.84
CA VAL A 5 -8.17 59.89 27.45
C VAL A 5 -6.76 59.58 26.91
N LEU A 6 -5.71 60.15 27.49
CA LEU A 6 -4.33 59.97 27.02
C LEU A 6 -3.61 58.76 27.62
N THR A 7 -4.07 58.23 28.75
CA THR A 7 -3.49 57.00 29.37
C THR A 7 -4.01 55.72 28.73
N HIS A 8 -5.24 55.71 28.21
CA HIS A 8 -5.81 54.52 27.54
C HIS A 8 -5.25 54.25 26.13
N THR A 9 -4.73 55.28 25.45
CA THR A 9 -4.14 55.09 24.10
C THR A 9 -2.70 54.61 24.13
N ALA A 10 -1.95 54.83 25.21
CA ALA A 10 -0.58 54.35 25.37
C ALA A 10 -0.55 52.85 25.73
N ASP A 11 -1.48 52.37 26.55
CA ASP A 11 -1.58 50.96 26.91
C ASP A 11 -2.05 50.07 25.76
N LEU A 12 -2.93 50.55 24.91
CA LEU A 12 -3.35 49.81 23.69
C LEU A 12 -2.22 49.69 22.67
N ARG A 13 -1.32 50.67 22.54
CA ARG A 13 -0.15 50.56 21.65
C ARG A 13 0.93 49.64 22.19
N MET A 14 1.14 49.60 23.49
CA MET A 14 2.09 48.67 24.12
C MET A 14 1.57 47.22 24.09
N LEU A 15 0.26 46.98 24.19
CA LEU A 15 -0.36 45.66 24.04
C LEU A 15 -0.26 45.18 22.59
N GLN A 16 -0.48 46.06 21.60
CA GLN A 16 -0.35 45.66 20.17
C GLN A 16 1.10 45.35 19.79
N LEU A 17 2.10 46.08 20.31
CA LEU A 17 3.51 45.78 20.05
C LEU A 17 3.99 44.48 20.71
N LYS A 18 3.48 44.12 21.89
CA LYS A 18 3.77 42.81 22.53
C LYS A 18 3.14 41.64 21.77
N HIS A 19 1.93 41.81 21.26
CA HIS A 19 1.29 40.78 20.43
C HIS A 19 1.92 40.64 19.04
N PHE A 20 2.43 41.74 18.46
CA PHE A 20 3.15 41.68 17.17
C PHE A 20 4.54 41.05 17.32
N GLY A 21 5.25 41.26 18.43
CA GLY A 21 6.53 40.61 18.73
C GLY A 21 6.37 39.12 19.01
N ILE A 22 5.31 38.70 19.69
CA ILE A 22 5.00 37.29 19.95
C ILE A 22 4.53 36.61 18.66
N LEU A 23 3.75 37.26 17.81
CA LEU A 23 3.36 36.72 16.49
C LEU A 23 4.55 36.58 15.54
N LEU A 24 5.53 37.49 15.55
CA LEU A 24 6.76 37.35 14.76
C LEU A 24 7.69 36.21 15.29
N LEU A 25 7.82 36.07 16.61
CA LEU A 25 8.59 34.96 17.20
C LEU A 25 7.91 33.61 16.97
N VAL A 26 6.59 33.51 17.03
CA VAL A 26 5.83 32.29 16.70
C VAL A 26 5.88 32.00 15.19
N ALA A 27 5.88 33.06 14.34
CA ALA A 27 6.05 32.87 12.89
C ALA A 27 7.46 32.44 12.51
N CYS A 28 8.53 32.92 13.17
CA CYS A 28 9.91 32.48 12.91
C CYS A 28 10.21 31.08 13.45
N THR A 29 9.55 30.62 14.51
CA THR A 29 9.70 29.23 15.00
C THR A 29 8.87 28.22 14.22
N LEU A 30 7.81 28.66 13.52
CA LEU A 30 6.96 27.79 12.68
C LEU A 30 7.54 27.58 11.27
N THR A 31 8.46 28.41 10.79
CA THR A 31 9.12 28.20 9.49
C THR A 31 10.36 27.31 9.55
N ALA A 32 10.96 27.12 10.73
CA ALA A 32 12.16 26.27 10.90
C ALA A 32 11.85 24.79 11.19
N CYS A 33 10.58 24.43 11.47
CA CYS A 33 10.14 23.07 11.78
C CYS A 33 8.83 22.69 11.07
N ALA A 34 8.62 23.14 9.84
CA ALA A 34 7.54 22.58 9.03
C ALA A 34 7.88 21.12 8.73
N PRO A 35 7.09 20.13 9.18
CA PRO A 35 7.34 18.74 8.82
C PRO A 35 7.29 18.63 7.30
N ARG A 36 8.25 17.93 6.70
CA ARG A 36 8.24 17.62 5.26
C ARG A 36 6.88 17.05 4.90
N ARG A 37 6.27 17.61 3.87
CA ARG A 37 4.97 17.14 3.39
C ARG A 37 5.17 15.88 2.58
N PRO A 38 4.27 14.88 2.69
CA PRO A 38 4.22 13.76 1.77
C PRO A 38 4.25 14.25 0.31
N GLY A 39 5.04 13.61 -0.54
CA GLY A 39 5.24 14.02 -1.93
C GLY A 39 6.32 15.08 -2.16
N GLU A 40 7.11 15.45 -1.15
CA GLU A 40 8.34 16.23 -1.36
C GLU A 40 9.43 15.33 -1.97
N VAL A 41 10.16 15.90 -2.93
CA VAL A 41 11.31 15.25 -3.57
C VAL A 41 12.30 14.80 -2.48
N PRO A 42 12.88 13.57 -2.57
CA PRO A 42 13.86 13.09 -1.61
C PRO A 42 14.94 14.13 -1.32
N ALA A 43 15.34 14.26 -0.05
CA ALA A 43 16.35 15.23 0.37
C ALA A 43 17.63 15.17 -0.45
N LEU A 44 17.95 13.98 -0.96
CA LEU A 44 19.11 13.74 -1.81
C LEU A 44 19.13 14.60 -3.08
N VAL A 45 17.97 14.91 -3.67
CA VAL A 45 17.88 15.76 -4.89
C VAL A 45 18.32 17.20 -4.60
N HIS A 46 18.18 17.63 -3.35
CA HIS A 46 18.56 18.97 -2.90
C HIS A 46 19.83 19.00 -2.04
N ALA A 47 20.56 17.87 -1.96
CA ALA A 47 21.83 17.82 -1.22
C ALA A 47 22.87 18.74 -1.87
N ALA A 48 23.71 19.39 -1.05
CA ALA A 48 24.73 20.32 -1.54
C ALA A 48 25.79 19.65 -2.42
N ASP A 49 25.98 18.33 -2.28
CA ASP A 49 26.90 17.48 -3.06
C ASP A 49 26.20 16.77 -4.24
N ALA A 50 24.92 17.06 -4.50
CA ALA A 50 24.16 16.42 -5.57
C ALA A 50 24.72 16.78 -6.95
N GLN A 51 25.06 15.76 -7.75
CA GLN A 51 25.54 15.88 -9.11
C GLN A 51 24.60 15.17 -10.08
N ALA A 52 24.52 15.68 -11.31
CA ALA A 52 23.74 15.04 -12.36
C ALA A 52 24.37 13.70 -12.77
N GLU A 53 23.55 12.67 -12.86
CA GLU A 53 23.95 11.35 -13.37
C GLU A 53 23.00 10.94 -14.51
N VAL A 54 23.58 10.49 -15.62
CA VAL A 54 22.81 10.03 -16.79
C VAL A 54 22.92 8.53 -16.94
N VAL A 55 21.79 7.86 -17.04
CA VAL A 55 21.67 6.41 -17.26
C VAL A 55 20.88 6.14 -18.52
N GLN A 56 21.35 5.19 -19.35
CA GLN A 56 20.66 4.77 -20.57
C GLN A 56 19.66 3.66 -20.25
N THR A 57 18.39 3.86 -20.61
CA THR A 57 17.34 2.85 -20.62
C THR A 57 17.00 2.39 -22.04
N ASP A 58 16.19 1.33 -22.17
CA ASP A 58 15.74 0.82 -23.46
C ASP A 58 14.88 1.84 -24.24
N ALA A 59 14.22 2.77 -23.55
CA ALA A 59 13.39 3.81 -24.17
C ALA A 59 14.16 5.13 -24.41
N GLY A 60 15.28 5.38 -23.73
CA GLY A 60 16.08 6.61 -23.85
C GLY A 60 16.90 6.91 -22.60
N ALA A 61 17.73 7.95 -22.66
CA ALA A 61 18.54 8.37 -21.53
C ALA A 61 17.70 9.13 -20.48
N VAL A 62 18.00 8.91 -19.20
CA VAL A 62 17.40 9.62 -18.06
C VAL A 62 18.49 10.27 -17.21
N ARG A 63 18.25 11.49 -16.73
CA ARG A 63 19.15 12.23 -15.84
C ARG A 63 18.54 12.31 -14.45
N GLY A 64 19.13 11.60 -13.49
CA GLY A 64 18.87 11.71 -12.07
C GLY A 64 19.95 12.49 -11.34
N VAL A 65 20.05 12.25 -10.04
CA VAL A 65 21.08 12.82 -9.16
C VAL A 65 21.82 11.74 -8.40
N ALA A 66 23.11 12.00 -8.15
CA ALA A 66 24.00 11.20 -7.32
C ALA A 66 24.64 12.09 -6.26
N GLY A 67 24.83 11.56 -5.04
CA GLY A 67 25.49 12.22 -3.94
C GLY A 67 25.97 11.22 -2.89
N ALA A 68 26.52 11.71 -1.77
CA ALA A 68 27.07 10.87 -0.70
C ALA A 68 26.02 9.94 -0.06
N GLN A 69 24.74 10.28 -0.13
CA GLN A 69 23.64 9.47 0.45
C GLN A 69 23.05 8.44 -0.52
N GLY A 70 23.38 8.50 -1.81
CA GLY A 70 22.84 7.58 -2.81
C GLY A 70 22.63 8.22 -4.18
N ARG A 71 21.88 7.52 -5.01
CA ARG A 71 21.52 7.90 -6.39
C ARG A 71 20.01 7.79 -6.52
N VAL A 72 19.35 8.77 -7.14
CA VAL A 72 17.90 8.82 -7.29
C VAL A 72 17.51 9.23 -8.70
N PHE A 73 16.57 8.47 -9.28
CA PHE A 73 15.94 8.76 -10.56
C PHE A 73 14.43 8.69 -10.37
N LEU A 74 13.72 9.78 -10.62
CA LEU A 74 12.30 9.94 -10.33
C LEU A 74 11.50 10.10 -11.62
N GLY A 75 10.25 9.61 -11.63
CA GLY A 75 9.33 9.80 -12.74
C GLY A 75 9.77 9.15 -14.05
N VAL A 76 10.53 8.05 -14.00
CA VAL A 76 10.98 7.32 -15.19
C VAL A 76 9.80 6.54 -15.78
N PRO A 77 9.41 6.77 -17.05
CA PRO A 77 8.31 6.06 -17.68
C PRO A 77 8.65 4.58 -17.90
N PHE A 78 7.76 3.69 -17.50
CA PHE A 78 7.89 2.25 -17.78
C PHE A 78 6.83 1.73 -18.75
N ALA A 79 5.80 2.53 -19.02
CA ALA A 79 4.74 2.24 -19.99
C ALA A 79 4.26 3.53 -20.65
N ALA A 80 3.53 3.41 -21.75
CA ALA A 80 2.85 4.51 -22.41
C ALA A 80 1.73 5.06 -21.49
N PRO A 81 1.42 6.38 -21.57
CA PRO A 81 0.30 6.97 -20.85
C PRO A 81 -1.01 6.23 -21.12
N PRO A 82 -1.71 5.69 -20.10
CA PRO A 82 -2.97 4.95 -20.30
C PRO A 82 -4.17 5.90 -20.45
N VAL A 83 -4.09 6.83 -21.38
CA VAL A 83 -5.08 7.89 -21.61
C VAL A 83 -5.81 7.69 -22.94
N GLY A 84 -7.00 8.25 -23.09
CA GLY A 84 -7.78 8.20 -24.32
C GLY A 84 -7.99 6.77 -24.82
N ALA A 85 -7.53 6.45 -26.02
CA ALA A 85 -7.67 5.12 -26.61
C ALA A 85 -6.97 4.00 -25.81
N LEU A 86 -6.00 4.33 -24.94
CA LEU A 86 -5.30 3.37 -24.08
C LEU A 86 -5.94 3.22 -22.69
N ARG A 87 -6.95 4.03 -22.34
CA ARG A 87 -7.73 3.82 -21.12
C ARG A 87 -8.42 2.46 -21.16
N PHE A 88 -8.45 1.74 -20.04
CA PHE A 88 -9.01 0.38 -19.93
C PHE A 88 -8.40 -0.60 -20.95
N ARG A 89 -7.07 -0.53 -21.09
CA ARG A 89 -6.25 -1.49 -21.85
C ARG A 89 -5.05 -1.95 -21.02
N ALA A 90 -4.49 -3.09 -21.39
CA ALA A 90 -3.19 -3.52 -20.91
C ALA A 90 -2.13 -2.43 -21.20
N PRO A 91 -1.16 -2.21 -20.28
CA PRO A 91 -0.12 -1.21 -20.49
C PRO A 91 0.70 -1.53 -21.74
N GLN A 92 0.98 -0.49 -22.54
CA GLN A 92 1.81 -0.58 -23.71
C GLN A 92 3.24 -0.13 -23.40
N ALA A 93 4.21 -0.52 -24.22
CA ALA A 93 5.60 -0.08 -24.07
C ALA A 93 5.70 1.45 -24.07
N ALA A 94 6.56 2.00 -23.21
CA ALA A 94 6.84 3.43 -23.20
C ALA A 94 7.40 3.86 -24.57
N PRO A 95 6.91 4.97 -25.16
CA PRO A 95 7.49 5.52 -26.38
C PRO A 95 8.97 5.87 -26.15
N ALA A 96 9.82 5.51 -27.09
CA ALA A 96 11.23 5.94 -27.07
C ALA A 96 11.35 7.45 -27.23
N TRP A 97 12.34 8.06 -26.57
CA TRP A 97 12.62 9.48 -26.67
C TRP A 97 14.06 9.75 -27.11
N LYS A 98 14.25 10.91 -27.74
CA LYS A 98 15.58 11.43 -28.09
C LYS A 98 16.09 12.37 -26.99
N GLY A 99 17.41 12.44 -26.84
CA GLY A 99 18.04 13.28 -25.81
C GLY A 99 17.94 12.69 -24.40
N VAL A 100 18.13 13.53 -23.40
CA VAL A 100 18.16 13.14 -21.98
C VAL A 100 16.91 13.67 -21.29
N ARG A 101 16.07 12.77 -20.79
CA ARG A 101 14.88 13.11 -20.01
C ARG A 101 15.26 13.44 -18.57
N ASP A 102 14.70 14.51 -18.03
CA ASP A 102 14.87 14.86 -16.63
C ASP A 102 14.13 13.86 -15.72
N ALA A 103 14.85 13.22 -14.83
CA ALA A 103 14.38 12.29 -13.82
C ALA A 103 14.74 12.77 -12.39
N THR A 104 14.77 14.09 -12.18
CA THR A 104 14.93 14.71 -10.84
C THR A 104 13.57 15.05 -10.20
N GLN A 105 12.48 14.94 -10.95
CA GLN A 105 11.13 15.22 -10.50
C GLN A 105 10.28 13.96 -10.56
N ALA A 106 9.51 13.69 -9.51
CA ALA A 106 8.57 12.58 -9.51
C ALA A 106 7.45 12.82 -10.53
N GLY A 107 6.99 11.73 -11.14
CA GLY A 107 5.79 11.75 -11.97
C GLY A 107 4.52 11.96 -11.14
N PRO A 108 3.37 12.26 -11.78
CA PRO A 108 2.10 12.39 -11.09
C PRO A 108 1.66 11.05 -10.47
N ALA A 109 0.93 11.11 -9.36
CA ALA A 109 0.21 9.97 -8.83
C ALA A 109 -0.88 9.52 -9.82
N CYS A 110 -1.17 8.22 -9.85
CA CYS A 110 -2.31 7.73 -10.62
C CYS A 110 -3.61 8.28 -10.06
N LEU A 111 -4.54 8.62 -10.94
CA LEU A 111 -5.79 9.28 -10.56
C LEU A 111 -6.59 8.39 -9.60
N PRO A 112 -6.75 8.81 -8.32
CA PRO A 112 -7.50 8.09 -7.32
C PRO A 112 -8.92 8.62 -7.23
N ARG A 113 -9.82 7.84 -6.64
CA ARG A 113 -11.15 8.31 -6.27
C ARG A 113 -11.10 9.40 -5.17
N TYR A 114 -10.14 9.30 -4.26
CA TYR A 114 -9.95 10.25 -3.15
C TYR A 114 -8.56 10.86 -3.24
N ARG A 115 -8.51 12.20 -3.28
CA ARG A 115 -7.27 12.98 -3.43
C ARG A 115 -6.79 13.47 -2.07
N PHE A 116 -6.20 12.58 -1.27
CA PHE A 116 -5.65 12.95 0.04
C PHE A 116 -4.23 13.53 -0.11
N GLY A 117 -4.13 14.87 -0.08
CA GLY A 117 -2.83 15.56 -0.01
C GLY A 117 -1.95 15.49 -1.27
N GLN A 118 -2.36 14.78 -2.31
CA GLN A 118 -1.61 14.65 -3.56
C GLN A 118 -1.77 15.90 -4.40
N LYS A 119 -0.64 16.54 -4.74
CA LYS A 119 -0.64 17.82 -5.49
C LYS A 119 -0.86 17.61 -7.00
N GLN A 120 -0.39 16.51 -7.55
CA GLN A 120 -0.48 16.18 -8.96
C GLN A 120 -1.02 14.77 -9.12
N VAL A 121 -2.18 14.65 -9.77
CA VAL A 121 -2.80 13.38 -10.12
C VAL A 121 -3.13 13.36 -11.60
N SER A 122 -2.94 12.24 -12.26
CA SER A 122 -3.19 12.09 -13.71
C SER A 122 -3.49 10.63 -14.04
N GLU A 123 -4.18 10.39 -15.16
CA GLU A 123 -4.17 9.08 -15.81
C GLU A 123 -2.79 8.78 -16.43
N ASP A 124 -2.04 9.80 -16.90
CA ASP A 124 -0.63 9.67 -17.32
C ASP A 124 0.27 9.58 -16.09
N CYS A 125 0.37 8.39 -15.52
CA CYS A 125 0.99 8.14 -14.23
C CYS A 125 1.92 6.92 -14.19
N LEU A 126 2.05 6.17 -15.30
CA LEU A 126 2.82 4.92 -15.31
C LEU A 126 4.32 5.19 -15.35
N THR A 127 4.80 5.79 -14.27
CA THR A 127 6.20 6.08 -14.01
C THR A 127 6.69 5.35 -12.75
N LEU A 128 7.99 5.16 -12.64
CA LEU A 128 8.64 4.57 -11.48
C LEU A 128 9.79 5.46 -10.98
N ASN A 129 10.14 5.26 -9.70
CA ASN A 129 11.31 5.86 -9.08
C ASN A 129 12.36 4.76 -8.85
N VAL A 130 13.64 5.10 -9.01
CA VAL A 130 14.77 4.21 -8.72
C VAL A 130 15.66 4.87 -7.66
N TYR A 131 15.93 4.13 -6.60
CA TYR A 131 16.82 4.51 -5.51
C TYR A 131 18.00 3.52 -5.49
N ALA A 132 19.22 4.02 -5.55
CA ALA A 132 20.42 3.21 -5.56
C ALA A 132 21.41 3.67 -4.48
N PRO A 133 22.26 2.79 -3.96
CA PRO A 133 23.35 3.15 -3.06
C PRO A 133 24.32 4.16 -3.68
N PRO A 134 25.07 4.90 -2.87
CA PRO A 134 26.10 5.83 -3.36
C PRO A 134 27.24 5.10 -4.08
N GLY A 135 27.98 5.86 -4.88
CA GLY A 135 29.16 5.39 -5.59
C GLY A 135 28.84 4.67 -6.91
N PRO A 136 29.88 4.24 -7.64
CA PRO A 136 29.75 3.61 -8.95
C PRO A 136 29.04 2.26 -8.87
N ALA A 137 28.64 1.75 -10.04
CA ALA A 137 28.12 0.39 -10.15
C ALA A 137 29.19 -0.61 -9.62
N PRO A 138 28.81 -1.55 -8.74
CA PRO A 138 29.77 -2.50 -8.18
C PRO A 138 30.18 -3.55 -9.21
N ALA A 139 31.28 -4.25 -8.95
CA ALA A 139 31.70 -5.40 -9.77
C ALA A 139 30.63 -6.53 -9.82
N HIS A 140 29.88 -6.69 -8.73
CA HIS A 140 28.75 -7.64 -8.66
C HIS A 140 27.44 -6.86 -8.58
N PRO A 141 26.46 -7.12 -9.48
CA PRO A 141 25.17 -6.43 -9.45
C PRO A 141 24.44 -6.60 -8.12
N ARG A 142 23.76 -5.54 -7.69
CA ARG A 142 23.01 -5.50 -6.41
C ARG A 142 21.66 -6.19 -6.53
N ALA A 143 21.20 -6.82 -5.45
CA ALA A 143 19.82 -7.28 -5.35
C ALA A 143 18.86 -6.11 -5.56
N VAL A 144 17.71 -6.39 -6.14
CA VAL A 144 16.67 -5.39 -6.47
C VAL A 144 15.45 -5.65 -5.61
N MET A 145 14.90 -4.60 -5.01
CA MET A 145 13.64 -4.63 -4.28
C MET A 145 12.62 -3.76 -5.01
N VAL A 146 11.45 -4.31 -5.34
CA VAL A 146 10.37 -3.56 -6.03
C VAL A 146 9.24 -3.32 -5.06
N TRP A 147 9.03 -2.05 -4.68
CA TRP A 147 8.02 -1.62 -3.72
C TRP A 147 6.66 -1.46 -4.40
N ILE A 148 5.67 -2.21 -3.93
CA ILE A 148 4.26 -2.05 -4.31
C ILE A 148 3.52 -1.42 -3.13
N TYR A 149 3.12 -0.17 -3.28
CA TYR A 149 2.48 0.59 -2.21
C TYR A 149 1.05 0.11 -1.91
N GLY A 150 0.59 0.40 -0.67
CA GLY A 150 -0.76 0.15 -0.21
C GLY A 150 -1.76 1.28 -0.56
N GLY A 151 -2.92 1.25 0.09
CA GLY A 151 -3.97 2.25 -0.10
C GLY A 151 -5.28 1.67 -0.63
N ALA A 152 -5.62 0.45 -0.22
CA ALA A 152 -6.90 -0.23 -0.52
C ALA A 152 -7.20 -0.38 -2.03
N LEU A 153 -6.18 -0.35 -2.90
CA LEU A 153 -6.28 -0.33 -4.37
C LEU A 153 -6.97 0.93 -4.93
N GLU A 154 -7.23 1.92 -4.10
CA GLU A 154 -7.97 3.15 -4.44
C GLU A 154 -7.15 4.43 -4.27
N LEU A 155 -6.04 4.38 -3.52
CA LEU A 155 -5.19 5.54 -3.24
C LEU A 155 -3.74 5.11 -3.06
N GLY A 156 -2.86 6.09 -2.82
CA GLY A 156 -1.42 5.88 -2.70
C GLY A 156 -0.66 6.26 -3.97
N SER A 157 0.64 6.37 -3.82
CA SER A 157 1.56 6.72 -4.90
C SER A 157 3.00 6.37 -4.50
N ASN A 158 3.86 6.18 -5.48
CA ASN A 158 5.30 6.02 -5.25
C ASN A 158 5.98 7.26 -4.65
N VAL A 159 5.35 8.45 -4.75
CA VAL A 159 5.87 9.68 -4.15
C VAL A 159 5.61 9.79 -2.65
N ASP A 160 4.79 8.92 -2.09
CA ASP A 160 4.49 8.90 -0.66
C ASP A 160 5.67 8.31 0.16
N TYR A 161 6.67 7.72 -0.51
CA TYR A 161 7.76 6.97 0.12
C TYR A 161 9.14 7.43 -0.37
N ASP A 162 10.03 7.83 0.55
CA ASP A 162 11.46 7.98 0.29
C ASP A 162 12.19 6.70 0.71
N LEU A 163 12.62 5.92 -0.28
CA LEU A 163 13.26 4.61 -0.08
C LEU A 163 14.80 4.68 -0.10
N SER A 164 15.36 5.88 -0.13
CA SER A 164 16.80 6.11 -0.25
C SER A 164 17.59 5.53 0.93
N ALA A 165 17.07 5.66 2.16
CA ALA A 165 17.73 5.13 3.36
C ALA A 165 17.82 3.59 3.34
N LEU A 166 16.76 2.90 2.92
CA LEU A 166 16.77 1.45 2.76
C LEU A 166 17.77 1.02 1.68
N ALA A 167 17.74 1.67 0.51
CA ALA A 167 18.64 1.38 -0.60
C ALA A 167 20.11 1.54 -0.18
N ALA A 168 20.46 2.67 0.42
CA ALA A 168 21.82 2.97 0.85
C ALA A 168 22.32 2.01 1.94
N ARG A 169 21.52 1.83 3.03
CA ARG A 169 21.92 1.00 4.15
C ARG A 169 22.06 -0.48 3.78
N GLN A 170 21.13 -1.00 2.98
CA GLN A 170 21.11 -2.42 2.64
C GLN A 170 21.93 -2.77 1.40
N ASN A 171 22.53 -1.78 0.74
CA ASN A 171 23.27 -1.94 -0.50
C ASN A 171 22.44 -2.69 -1.57
N VAL A 172 21.20 -2.26 -1.77
CA VAL A 172 20.24 -2.79 -2.75
C VAL A 172 19.73 -1.68 -3.66
N ILE A 173 19.23 -2.04 -4.84
CA ILE A 173 18.47 -1.10 -5.67
C ILE A 173 17.01 -1.22 -5.25
N VAL A 174 16.34 -0.09 -4.99
CA VAL A 174 14.90 -0.08 -4.72
C VAL A 174 14.17 0.62 -5.86
N VAL A 175 13.14 -0.03 -6.40
CA VAL A 175 12.29 0.51 -7.48
C VAL A 175 10.87 0.65 -6.95
N ALA A 176 10.23 1.80 -7.16
CA ALA A 176 8.86 2.05 -6.74
C ALA A 176 8.01 2.49 -7.95
N PRO A 177 7.25 1.60 -8.59
CA PRO A 177 6.34 1.95 -9.66
C PRO A 177 5.03 2.51 -9.14
N ASN A 178 4.42 3.43 -9.90
CA ASN A 178 2.99 3.67 -9.83
C ASN A 178 2.22 2.56 -10.57
N TYR A 179 0.96 2.39 -10.22
CA TYR A 179 0.02 1.52 -10.92
C TYR A 179 -1.39 2.12 -10.85
N ARG A 180 -2.25 1.83 -11.84
CA ARG A 180 -3.60 2.37 -11.91
C ARG A 180 -4.43 1.94 -10.71
N LEU A 181 -5.28 2.85 -10.23
CA LEU A 181 -6.07 2.71 -9.02
C LEU A 181 -7.57 2.66 -9.33
N GLY A 182 -8.33 2.10 -8.41
CA GLY A 182 -9.78 2.14 -8.43
C GLY A 182 -10.38 1.66 -9.75
N VAL A 183 -11.28 2.46 -10.31
CA VAL A 183 -11.95 2.17 -11.59
C VAL A 183 -10.95 1.99 -12.74
N PHE A 184 -9.89 2.81 -12.79
CA PHE A 184 -8.89 2.72 -13.86
C PHE A 184 -8.05 1.44 -13.78
N GLY A 185 -7.89 0.88 -12.59
CA GLY A 185 -7.14 -0.35 -12.32
C GLY A 185 -7.95 -1.64 -12.40
N PHE A 186 -9.26 -1.58 -12.13
CA PHE A 186 -10.06 -2.79 -11.84
C PHE A 186 -11.45 -2.83 -12.50
N PHE A 187 -11.74 -1.92 -13.41
CA PHE A 187 -13.00 -1.93 -14.12
C PHE A 187 -13.10 -3.10 -15.10
N ALA A 188 -14.22 -3.84 -15.07
CA ALA A 188 -14.52 -4.92 -16.00
C ALA A 188 -15.85 -4.66 -16.72
N HIS A 189 -15.89 -4.89 -18.03
CA HIS A 189 -17.11 -4.78 -18.83
C HIS A 189 -17.00 -5.72 -20.03
N PRO A 190 -18.10 -6.37 -20.48
CA PRO A 190 -18.06 -7.29 -21.65
C PRO A 190 -17.45 -6.69 -22.93
N ALA A 191 -17.63 -5.38 -23.16
CA ALA A 191 -17.07 -4.67 -24.30
C ALA A 191 -15.53 -4.44 -24.21
N LEU A 192 -14.89 -4.79 -23.09
CA LEU A 192 -13.45 -4.63 -22.84
C LEU A 192 -12.71 -5.97 -22.73
N ARG A 193 -13.37 -7.08 -23.05
CA ARG A 193 -12.75 -8.42 -23.00
C ARG A 193 -11.55 -8.51 -23.93
N GLY A 194 -10.54 -9.30 -23.54
CA GLY A 194 -9.29 -9.48 -24.28
C GLY A 194 -8.28 -8.34 -24.14
N GLU A 195 -8.56 -7.34 -23.30
CA GLU A 195 -7.71 -6.16 -23.10
C GLU A 195 -7.17 -6.05 -21.66
N GLY A 196 -7.21 -7.15 -20.87
CA GLY A 196 -6.80 -7.18 -19.47
C GLY A 196 -7.86 -6.66 -18.50
N GLU A 197 -9.14 -6.71 -18.90
CA GLU A 197 -10.29 -6.21 -18.14
C GLU A 197 -10.30 -6.69 -16.69
N GLY A 198 -10.63 -5.78 -15.78
CA GLY A 198 -10.72 -6.05 -14.34
C GLY A 198 -9.40 -6.25 -13.61
N ALA A 199 -8.24 -6.12 -14.28
CA ALA A 199 -6.93 -6.35 -13.69
C ALA A 199 -5.80 -5.47 -14.25
N TYR A 200 -6.12 -4.29 -14.79
CA TYR A 200 -5.13 -3.38 -15.41
C TYR A 200 -4.01 -3.00 -14.45
N ALA A 201 -4.32 -2.77 -13.18
CA ALA A 201 -3.33 -2.46 -12.16
C ALA A 201 -2.30 -3.58 -11.97
N LEU A 202 -2.74 -4.85 -12.03
CA LEU A 202 -1.82 -5.99 -11.94
C LEU A 202 -0.93 -6.09 -13.17
N LEU A 203 -1.46 -5.75 -14.35
CA LEU A 203 -0.68 -5.68 -15.58
C LEU A 203 0.33 -4.53 -15.56
N ASP A 204 -0.01 -3.37 -14.95
CA ASP A 204 0.93 -2.26 -14.74
C ASP A 204 2.11 -2.68 -13.87
N GLN A 205 1.85 -3.39 -12.77
CA GLN A 205 2.88 -3.95 -11.90
C GLN A 205 3.77 -4.95 -12.65
N GLN A 206 3.18 -5.82 -13.46
CA GLN A 206 3.94 -6.73 -14.32
C GLN A 206 4.76 -5.99 -15.38
N ALA A 207 4.25 -4.91 -15.96
CA ALA A 207 4.99 -4.07 -16.91
C ALA A 207 6.19 -3.41 -16.24
N ALA A 208 6.03 -2.91 -15.00
CA ALA A 208 7.13 -2.37 -14.20
C ALA A 208 8.20 -3.44 -13.90
N LEU A 209 7.79 -4.66 -13.53
CA LEU A 209 8.73 -5.78 -13.31
C LEU A 209 9.46 -6.17 -14.60
N ARG A 210 8.78 -6.14 -15.76
CA ARG A 210 9.43 -6.35 -17.07
C ARG A 210 10.40 -5.21 -17.41
N TRP A 211 10.07 -3.97 -17.03
CA TRP A 211 10.99 -2.84 -17.15
C TRP A 211 12.24 -3.04 -16.29
N VAL A 212 12.08 -3.47 -15.04
CA VAL A 212 13.20 -3.83 -14.14
C VAL A 212 14.08 -4.87 -14.82
N ARG A 213 13.51 -5.93 -15.36
CA ARG A 213 14.26 -7.00 -16.04
C ARG A 213 15.12 -6.49 -17.21
N ARG A 214 14.63 -5.48 -17.97
CA ARG A 214 15.36 -4.94 -19.12
C ARG A 214 16.37 -3.86 -18.77
N ASN A 215 16.12 -3.06 -17.72
CA ASN A 215 16.82 -1.81 -17.50
C ASN A 215 17.65 -1.74 -16.24
N ILE A 216 17.37 -2.57 -15.22
CA ILE A 216 17.92 -2.34 -13.88
C ILE A 216 19.44 -2.55 -13.80
N ALA A 217 20.01 -3.30 -14.73
CA ALA A 217 21.47 -3.48 -14.85
C ALA A 217 22.19 -2.14 -15.09
N ALA A 218 21.60 -1.22 -15.85
CA ALA A 218 22.15 0.10 -16.08
C ALA A 218 22.24 0.96 -14.81
N PHE A 219 21.43 0.64 -13.79
CA PHE A 219 21.46 1.26 -12.47
C PHE A 219 22.33 0.49 -11.46
N GLY A 220 22.94 -0.64 -11.89
CA GLY A 220 23.79 -1.49 -11.06
C GLY A 220 23.04 -2.61 -10.33
N GLY A 221 21.81 -2.93 -10.73
CA GLY A 221 20.99 -3.99 -10.17
C GLY A 221 21.07 -5.32 -10.93
N ASP A 222 20.79 -6.42 -10.22
CA ASP A 222 20.68 -7.76 -10.79
C ASP A 222 19.22 -8.06 -11.16
N ALA A 223 18.95 -8.15 -12.46
CA ALA A 223 17.63 -8.47 -13.00
C ALA A 223 17.14 -9.90 -12.67
N HIS A 224 18.04 -10.77 -12.18
CA HIS A 224 17.76 -12.15 -11.77
C HIS A 224 17.70 -12.30 -10.23
N ASN A 225 17.83 -11.21 -9.49
CA ASN A 225 17.76 -11.18 -8.04
C ASN A 225 16.76 -10.10 -7.58
N VAL A 226 15.50 -10.29 -7.93
CA VAL A 226 14.40 -9.34 -7.70
C VAL A 226 13.50 -9.86 -6.59
N THR A 227 13.28 -9.03 -5.57
CA THR A 227 12.30 -9.25 -4.49
C THR A 227 11.20 -8.21 -4.63
N VAL A 228 9.95 -8.66 -4.80
CA VAL A 228 8.78 -7.78 -4.68
C VAL A 228 8.41 -7.63 -3.21
N PHE A 229 8.15 -6.40 -2.76
CA PHE A 229 7.71 -6.17 -1.38
C PHE A 229 6.63 -5.10 -1.36
N GLY A 230 5.68 -5.24 -0.43
CA GLY A 230 4.55 -4.31 -0.34
C GLY A 230 3.76 -4.50 0.93
N GLU A 231 3.01 -3.48 1.28
CA GLU A 231 2.20 -3.43 2.48
C GLU A 231 0.73 -3.22 2.12
N SER A 232 -0.19 -3.78 2.94
CA SER A 232 -1.64 -3.59 2.76
C SER A 232 -2.10 -4.05 1.37
N ALA A 233 -2.71 -3.17 0.59
CA ALA A 233 -3.10 -3.45 -0.80
C ALA A 233 -1.92 -3.78 -1.71
N GLY A 234 -0.70 -3.31 -1.38
CA GLY A 234 0.53 -3.73 -2.03
C GLY A 234 0.85 -5.21 -1.79
N ALA A 235 0.67 -5.68 -0.55
CA ALA A 235 0.80 -7.09 -0.21
C ALA A 235 -0.31 -7.94 -0.86
N TRP A 236 -1.55 -7.43 -0.93
CA TRP A 236 -2.60 -8.08 -1.72
C TRP A 236 -2.20 -8.22 -3.19
N SER A 237 -1.67 -7.14 -3.78
CA SER A 237 -1.18 -7.14 -5.16
C SER A 237 -0.11 -8.20 -5.38
N ILE A 238 0.86 -8.31 -4.47
CA ILE A 238 1.91 -9.34 -4.54
C ILE A 238 1.31 -10.75 -4.43
N CYS A 239 0.33 -10.95 -3.55
CA CYS A 239 -0.39 -12.23 -3.46
C CYS A 239 -1.13 -12.57 -4.76
N TYR A 240 -1.74 -11.58 -5.44
CA TYR A 240 -2.31 -11.78 -6.78
C TYR A 240 -1.23 -12.10 -7.81
N GLN A 241 -0.07 -11.44 -7.76
CA GLN A 241 1.05 -11.73 -8.66
C GLN A 241 1.63 -13.13 -8.45
N LEU A 242 1.64 -13.64 -7.21
CA LEU A 242 2.01 -15.04 -6.97
C LEU A 242 1.07 -16.00 -7.72
N ALA A 243 -0.23 -15.68 -7.80
CA ALA A 243 -1.25 -16.49 -8.47
C ALA A 243 -1.42 -16.19 -9.97
N ALA A 244 -0.80 -15.13 -10.50
CA ALA A 244 -0.95 -14.68 -11.88
C ALA A 244 0.09 -15.32 -12.80
N PRO A 245 -0.29 -16.11 -13.82
CA PRO A 245 0.67 -16.75 -14.74
C PRO A 245 1.60 -15.76 -15.43
N GLY A 246 1.10 -14.57 -15.78
CA GLY A 246 1.87 -13.51 -16.44
C GLY A 246 2.97 -12.87 -15.58
N ALA A 247 3.03 -13.17 -14.29
CA ALA A 247 4.07 -12.73 -13.37
C ALA A 247 5.17 -13.78 -13.15
N ALA A 248 5.00 -15.00 -13.70
CA ALA A 248 5.95 -16.08 -13.52
C ALA A 248 7.37 -15.67 -13.97
N GLY A 249 8.36 -15.86 -13.10
CA GLY A 249 9.77 -15.57 -13.36
C GLY A 249 10.13 -14.07 -13.36
N LEU A 250 9.18 -13.15 -13.09
CA LEU A 250 9.48 -11.72 -12.99
C LEU A 250 10.13 -11.33 -11.66
N PHE A 251 10.02 -12.16 -10.64
CA PHE A 251 10.66 -11.98 -9.33
C PHE A 251 11.06 -13.34 -8.75
N GLN A 252 12.03 -13.34 -7.85
CA GLN A 252 12.59 -14.53 -7.21
C GLN A 252 12.20 -14.66 -5.73
N ARG A 253 11.65 -13.59 -5.12
CA ARG A 253 11.22 -13.56 -3.72
C ARG A 253 10.07 -12.58 -3.54
N ALA A 254 9.30 -12.78 -2.46
CA ALA A 254 8.19 -11.90 -2.13
C ALA A 254 8.17 -11.58 -0.63
N ILE A 255 7.87 -10.32 -0.28
CA ILE A 255 7.61 -9.86 1.08
C ILE A 255 6.21 -9.28 1.12
N LEU A 256 5.33 -9.87 1.94
CA LEU A 256 3.93 -9.47 2.09
C LEU A 256 3.72 -8.92 3.51
N GLN A 257 3.53 -7.61 3.63
CA GLN A 257 3.33 -6.92 4.90
C GLN A 257 1.85 -6.57 5.06
N SER A 258 1.19 -7.12 6.09
CA SER A 258 -0.20 -6.80 6.42
C SER A 258 -1.17 -6.98 5.26
N GLY A 259 -1.08 -8.14 4.54
CA GLY A 259 -1.98 -8.40 3.42
C GLY A 259 -1.94 -9.83 2.91
N SER A 260 -3.14 -10.39 2.65
CA SER A 260 -3.32 -11.76 2.15
C SER A 260 -4.50 -11.80 1.17
N CYS A 261 -4.33 -12.45 0.03
CA CYS A 261 -5.41 -12.69 -0.92
C CYS A 261 -6.27 -13.93 -0.57
N LEU A 262 -6.07 -14.49 0.62
CA LEU A 262 -6.92 -15.56 1.18
C LEU A 262 -8.04 -15.02 2.09
N ALA A 263 -8.15 -13.71 2.28
CA ALA A 263 -9.36 -13.13 2.86
C ALA A 263 -10.55 -13.42 1.91
N SER A 264 -11.73 -13.65 2.48
CA SER A 264 -12.95 -13.84 1.68
C SER A 264 -13.14 -12.64 0.75
N ASP A 265 -13.53 -12.89 -0.48
CA ASP A 265 -13.81 -11.86 -1.49
C ASP A 265 -12.60 -11.04 -1.95
N SER A 266 -11.41 -11.59 -1.90
CA SER A 266 -10.20 -10.90 -2.38
C SER A 266 -10.23 -10.61 -3.90
N SER A 267 -11.00 -11.36 -4.70
CA SER A 267 -11.23 -11.13 -6.13
C SER A 267 -12.70 -11.28 -6.49
N LEU A 268 -13.15 -10.62 -7.55
CA LEU A 268 -14.52 -10.73 -8.07
C LEU A 268 -14.58 -11.76 -9.21
N PRO A 269 -15.54 -12.70 -9.21
CA PRO A 269 -15.78 -13.53 -10.38
C PRO A 269 -16.12 -12.67 -11.61
N ARG A 270 -15.67 -13.10 -12.80
CA ARG A 270 -15.94 -12.39 -14.06
C ARG A 270 -17.41 -11.95 -14.20
N ALA A 271 -18.34 -12.88 -14.03
CA ALA A 271 -19.76 -12.57 -14.22
C ALA A 271 -20.27 -11.48 -13.28
N GLU A 272 -19.76 -11.40 -12.06
CA GLU A 272 -20.11 -10.36 -11.09
C GLU A 272 -19.45 -9.03 -11.42
N ALA A 273 -18.16 -9.04 -11.73
CA ALA A 273 -17.40 -7.85 -12.13
C ALA A 273 -18.01 -7.20 -13.38
N GLU A 274 -18.32 -7.99 -14.41
CA GLU A 274 -18.94 -7.50 -15.65
C GLU A 274 -20.37 -6.97 -15.43
N ARG A 275 -21.20 -7.65 -14.61
CA ARG A 275 -22.53 -7.11 -14.24
C ARG A 275 -22.41 -5.75 -13.55
N GLY A 276 -21.40 -5.62 -12.68
CA GLY A 276 -21.07 -4.35 -12.05
C GLY A 276 -20.70 -3.27 -13.07
N GLY A 277 -19.85 -3.63 -14.03
CA GLY A 277 -19.42 -2.72 -15.09
C GLY A 277 -20.55 -2.28 -16.01
N VAL A 278 -21.49 -3.18 -16.36
CA VAL A 278 -22.70 -2.82 -17.13
C VAL A 278 -23.53 -1.76 -16.39
N ARG A 279 -23.81 -1.97 -15.10
CA ARG A 279 -24.53 -0.95 -14.30
C ARG A 279 -23.78 0.38 -14.24
N MET A 280 -22.47 0.34 -14.18
CA MET A 280 -21.64 1.55 -14.18
C MET A 280 -21.68 2.26 -15.54
N ALA A 281 -21.58 1.52 -16.65
CA ALA A 281 -21.74 2.08 -18.01
C ALA A 281 -23.09 2.75 -18.20
N GLN A 282 -24.17 2.18 -17.62
CA GLN A 282 -25.50 2.81 -17.56
C GLN A 282 -25.46 4.15 -16.81
N THR A 283 -24.88 4.17 -15.60
CA THR A 283 -24.78 5.39 -14.78
C THR A 283 -23.95 6.47 -15.49
N LEU A 284 -22.93 6.07 -16.25
CA LEU A 284 -22.06 6.97 -17.02
C LEU A 284 -22.65 7.36 -18.40
N GLY A 285 -23.85 6.86 -18.75
CA GLY A 285 -24.54 7.19 -20.00
C GLY A 285 -24.00 6.49 -21.25
N CYS A 286 -23.14 5.47 -21.09
CA CYS A 286 -22.52 4.75 -22.22
C CYS A 286 -23.31 3.51 -22.68
N GLU A 287 -24.32 3.04 -21.95
CA GLU A 287 -25.04 1.79 -22.26
C GLU A 287 -25.66 1.77 -23.66
N ARG A 288 -26.21 2.92 -24.10
CA ARG A 288 -26.89 3.06 -25.39
C ARG A 288 -25.97 3.50 -26.52
N SER A 289 -24.67 3.54 -26.28
CA SER A 289 -23.68 3.82 -27.34
C SER A 289 -23.53 2.60 -28.27
N GLY A 290 -23.43 2.83 -29.58
CA GLY A 290 -23.11 1.77 -30.55
C GLY A 290 -21.75 1.11 -30.27
N ASP A 291 -20.82 1.85 -29.62
CA ASP A 291 -19.53 1.37 -29.09
C ASP A 291 -19.36 1.82 -27.65
N VAL A 292 -19.71 0.94 -26.72
CA VAL A 292 -19.60 1.19 -25.27
C VAL A 292 -18.13 1.42 -24.85
N ALA A 293 -17.20 0.67 -25.42
CA ALA A 293 -15.78 0.81 -25.08
C ALA A 293 -15.23 2.18 -25.49
N ALA A 294 -15.55 2.64 -26.70
CA ALA A 294 -15.16 3.97 -27.16
C ALA A 294 -15.82 5.07 -26.32
N CYS A 295 -17.10 4.93 -25.96
CA CYS A 295 -17.79 5.86 -25.06
C CYS A 295 -17.06 5.97 -23.72
N LEU A 296 -16.80 4.86 -23.04
CA LEU A 296 -16.12 4.84 -21.72
C LEU A 296 -14.71 5.46 -21.78
N ARG A 297 -13.99 5.27 -22.90
CA ARG A 297 -12.67 5.86 -23.10
C ARG A 297 -12.71 7.37 -23.38
N ALA A 298 -13.80 7.87 -23.93
CA ALA A 298 -13.97 9.29 -24.26
C ALA A 298 -14.44 10.16 -23.09
N LEU A 299 -14.95 9.55 -22.01
CA LEU A 299 -15.43 10.28 -20.84
C LEU A 299 -14.33 11.11 -20.18
N PRO A 300 -14.65 12.27 -19.56
CA PRO A 300 -13.72 12.98 -18.68
C PRO A 300 -13.21 12.08 -17.57
N ALA A 301 -11.92 12.14 -17.28
CA ALA A 301 -11.28 11.27 -16.28
C ALA A 301 -11.90 11.41 -14.89
N ASP A 302 -12.23 12.64 -14.47
CA ASP A 302 -12.86 12.91 -13.17
C ASP A 302 -14.24 12.25 -13.06
N SER A 303 -15.06 12.28 -14.12
CA SER A 303 -16.36 11.61 -14.14
C SER A 303 -16.24 10.10 -13.98
N VAL A 304 -15.18 9.51 -14.55
CA VAL A 304 -14.89 8.07 -14.40
C VAL A 304 -14.35 7.77 -12.99
N ALA A 305 -13.47 8.63 -12.45
CA ALA A 305 -12.88 8.46 -11.11
C ALA A 305 -13.93 8.44 -9.99
N ASP A 306 -15.03 9.19 -10.15
CA ASP A 306 -16.13 9.25 -9.19
C ASP A 306 -17.04 8.00 -9.22
N ALA A 307 -16.82 7.09 -10.17
CA ALA A 307 -17.59 5.85 -10.27
C ALA A 307 -17.43 4.98 -9.01
N LYS A 308 -18.56 4.46 -8.52
CA LYS A 308 -18.61 3.73 -7.24
C LYS A 308 -18.27 2.25 -7.44
N PRO A 309 -17.42 1.68 -6.57
CA PRO A 309 -17.16 0.25 -6.56
C PRO A 309 -18.42 -0.58 -6.29
N GLN A 310 -18.40 -1.84 -6.72
CA GLN A 310 -19.54 -2.73 -6.71
C GLN A 310 -19.55 -3.73 -5.56
N ARG A 311 -18.53 -3.72 -4.70
CA ARG A 311 -18.37 -4.65 -3.58
C ARG A 311 -18.15 -3.94 -2.25
N ARG A 312 -18.28 -4.68 -1.15
CA ARG A 312 -17.88 -4.24 0.18
C ARG A 312 -16.43 -4.69 0.46
N GLY A 313 -15.65 -3.78 0.98
CA GLY A 313 -14.27 -4.07 1.41
C GLY A 313 -14.19 -4.44 2.89
N LEU A 314 -12.97 -4.59 3.35
CA LEU A 314 -12.58 -5.02 4.69
C LEU A 314 -13.33 -4.33 5.85
N THR A 315 -13.68 -3.07 5.70
CA THR A 315 -14.38 -2.29 6.74
C THR A 315 -15.87 -2.09 6.42
N GLY A 316 -16.44 -2.85 5.48
CA GLY A 316 -17.81 -2.65 4.98
C GLY A 316 -18.00 -1.34 4.22
N SER A 317 -16.92 -0.70 3.77
CA SER A 317 -16.92 0.41 2.81
C SER A 317 -16.90 -0.14 1.38
N ASP A 318 -17.30 0.69 0.41
CA ASP A 318 -17.19 0.29 -0.99
C ASP A 318 -15.72 0.10 -1.38
N ALA A 319 -15.39 -0.92 -2.16
CA ALA A 319 -14.02 -1.28 -2.51
C ALA A 319 -13.89 -1.86 -3.92
N TRP A 320 -12.75 -1.65 -4.56
CA TRP A 320 -12.34 -2.29 -5.80
C TRP A 320 -11.56 -3.59 -5.53
N ALA A 321 -11.59 -4.52 -6.47
CA ALA A 321 -10.80 -5.74 -6.44
C ALA A 321 -10.54 -6.25 -7.86
N PRO A 322 -9.47 -7.00 -8.10
CA PRO A 322 -9.23 -7.61 -9.39
C PRO A 322 -10.30 -8.66 -9.72
N MET A 323 -10.55 -8.81 -11.01
CA MET A 323 -11.44 -9.85 -11.54
C MET A 323 -10.69 -11.18 -11.63
N SER A 324 -11.31 -12.27 -11.16
CA SER A 324 -10.89 -13.65 -11.41
C SER A 324 -11.75 -14.33 -12.49
N GLY A 325 -11.21 -15.36 -13.13
CA GLY A 325 -11.81 -15.99 -14.32
C GLY A 325 -11.49 -15.25 -15.63
N GLY A 326 -10.54 -14.31 -15.60
CA GLY A 326 -9.99 -13.59 -16.73
C GLY A 326 -8.61 -14.11 -17.16
N GLU A 327 -7.96 -13.39 -18.08
CA GLU A 327 -6.62 -13.75 -18.58
C GLU A 327 -5.54 -13.57 -17.51
N VAL A 328 -5.64 -12.50 -16.70
CA VAL A 328 -4.63 -12.13 -15.69
C VAL A 328 -4.71 -13.02 -14.46
N LEU A 329 -5.92 -13.31 -13.98
CA LEU A 329 -6.21 -14.22 -12.88
C LEU A 329 -7.22 -15.29 -13.36
N PRO A 330 -6.76 -16.39 -13.98
CA PRO A 330 -7.66 -17.44 -14.48
C PRO A 330 -8.47 -18.10 -13.37
N LEU A 331 -7.91 -18.17 -12.17
CA LEU A 331 -8.56 -18.69 -10.97
C LEU A 331 -8.61 -17.61 -9.87
N PRO A 332 -9.56 -17.71 -8.92
CA PRO A 332 -9.44 -17.01 -7.66
C PRO A 332 -8.09 -17.33 -6.99
N PRO A 333 -7.38 -16.35 -6.40
CA PRO A 333 -6.05 -16.57 -5.85
C PRO A 333 -5.97 -17.72 -4.83
N ALA A 334 -6.94 -17.83 -3.94
CA ALA A 334 -7.03 -18.91 -2.97
C ALA A 334 -7.07 -20.30 -3.65
N LYS A 335 -7.80 -20.42 -4.77
CA LYS A 335 -7.89 -21.67 -5.54
C LYS A 335 -6.59 -21.95 -6.30
N ALA A 336 -5.95 -20.93 -6.88
CA ALA A 336 -4.67 -21.08 -7.55
C ALA A 336 -3.58 -21.56 -6.57
N ILE A 337 -3.53 -21.00 -5.37
CA ILE A 337 -2.59 -21.38 -4.30
C ILE A 337 -2.87 -22.81 -3.83
N ALA A 338 -4.12 -23.16 -3.55
CA ALA A 338 -4.51 -24.52 -3.14
C ALA A 338 -4.17 -25.56 -4.21
N ASN A 339 -4.27 -25.22 -5.48
CA ASN A 339 -3.93 -26.08 -6.61
C ASN A 339 -2.43 -26.07 -6.95
N LEU A 340 -1.58 -25.39 -6.17
CA LEU A 340 -0.15 -25.19 -6.43
C LEU A 340 0.16 -24.51 -7.78
N GLN A 341 -0.79 -23.75 -8.31
CA GLN A 341 -0.69 -22.95 -9.54
C GLN A 341 -0.25 -21.52 -9.22
N HIS A 342 0.83 -21.39 -8.46
CA HIS A 342 1.40 -20.10 -8.04
C HIS A 342 2.92 -20.11 -8.12
N ALA A 343 3.55 -18.94 -8.10
CA ALA A 343 5.00 -18.81 -8.06
C ALA A 343 5.54 -19.40 -6.75
N GLN A 344 6.40 -20.40 -6.85
CA GLN A 344 7.02 -21.09 -5.71
C GLN A 344 8.36 -20.43 -5.37
N VAL A 345 8.30 -19.28 -4.72
CA VAL A 345 9.46 -18.47 -4.33
C VAL A 345 9.52 -18.33 -2.81
N PRO A 346 10.70 -18.09 -2.21
CA PRO A 346 10.80 -17.75 -0.80
C PRO A 346 9.91 -16.55 -0.45
N VAL A 347 9.22 -16.61 0.70
CA VAL A 347 8.28 -15.59 1.15
C VAL A 347 8.59 -15.15 2.58
N LEU A 348 8.64 -13.84 2.80
CA LEU A 348 8.57 -13.22 4.11
C LEU A 348 7.18 -12.60 4.26
N ILE A 349 6.43 -12.97 5.30
CA ILE A 349 5.03 -12.57 5.44
C ILE A 349 4.72 -12.18 6.90
N GLY A 350 3.92 -11.17 7.11
CA GLY A 350 3.54 -10.81 8.47
C GLY A 350 2.39 -9.83 8.57
N THR A 351 2.08 -9.49 9.81
CA THR A 351 0.98 -8.59 10.19
C THR A 351 1.38 -7.78 11.42
N ASN A 352 0.69 -6.67 11.63
CA ASN A 352 0.82 -5.90 12.86
C ASN A 352 -0.22 -6.36 13.89
N ARG A 353 0.12 -6.29 15.16
CA ARG A 353 -0.73 -6.82 16.23
C ARG A 353 -2.09 -6.13 16.35
N ASN A 354 -2.19 -4.86 16.01
CA ASN A 354 -3.40 -4.05 16.20
C ASN A 354 -3.86 -3.39 14.89
N GLU A 355 -3.82 -4.12 13.78
CA GLU A 355 -4.16 -3.64 12.42
C GLU A 355 -5.44 -2.81 12.38
N GLY A 356 -6.52 -3.33 12.95
CA GLY A 356 -7.86 -2.76 12.89
C GLY A 356 -8.02 -1.43 13.61
N ARG A 357 -7.11 -1.08 14.54
CA ARG A 357 -7.23 0.17 15.31
C ARG A 357 -7.13 1.41 14.47
N LEU A 358 -6.27 1.43 13.45
CA LEU A 358 -6.21 2.55 12.50
C LEU A 358 -7.55 2.73 11.78
N PHE A 359 -8.13 1.64 11.29
CA PHE A 359 -9.40 1.69 10.56
C PHE A 359 -10.57 2.10 11.46
N ALA A 360 -10.64 1.58 12.67
CA ALA A 360 -11.64 1.97 13.66
C ALA A 360 -11.56 3.47 13.99
N GLN A 361 -10.34 4.00 14.17
CA GLN A 361 -10.10 5.41 14.43
C GLN A 361 -10.50 6.30 13.25
N LEU A 362 -10.07 5.95 12.03
CA LEU A 362 -10.43 6.70 10.82
C LEU A 362 -11.94 6.72 10.59
N LEU A 363 -12.62 5.59 10.76
CA LEU A 363 -14.08 5.50 10.62
C LEU A 363 -14.80 6.32 11.69
N SER A 364 -14.31 6.32 12.92
CA SER A 364 -14.85 7.15 14.00
C SER A 364 -14.70 8.64 13.69
N TYR A 365 -13.53 9.03 13.20
CA TYR A 365 -13.24 10.42 12.86
C TYR A 365 -14.14 10.98 11.74
N ILE A 366 -14.36 10.21 10.67
CA ILE A 366 -15.26 10.62 9.58
C ILE A 366 -16.74 10.39 9.88
N GLY A 367 -17.10 10.09 11.13
CA GLY A 367 -18.47 9.89 11.58
C GLY A 367 -19.16 8.62 11.02
N LYS A 368 -18.40 7.74 10.33
CA LYS A 368 -18.95 6.51 9.73
C LYS A 368 -19.03 5.33 10.72
N LEU A 369 -18.41 5.45 11.89
CA LEU A 369 -18.47 4.47 12.95
C LEU A 369 -19.14 5.09 14.20
N ASN A 370 -20.45 5.15 14.21
CA ASN A 370 -21.19 5.41 15.44
C ASN A 370 -21.35 4.08 16.19
N LEU A 371 -20.52 3.85 17.21
CA LEU A 371 -20.44 2.58 17.91
C LEU A 371 -21.63 2.30 18.85
N ARG A 372 -22.43 3.32 19.19
CA ARG A 372 -23.64 3.11 20.00
C ARG A 372 -24.78 2.48 19.21
N SER A 373 -24.94 2.88 17.93
CA SER A 373 -26.04 2.42 17.05
C SER A 373 -25.56 1.71 15.78
N GLY A 374 -24.28 1.77 15.43
CA GLY A 374 -23.74 1.36 14.14
C GLY A 374 -22.85 0.11 14.13
N TYR A 375 -22.45 -0.44 15.28
CA TYR A 375 -21.57 -1.59 15.36
C TYR A 375 -22.11 -2.81 14.61
N GLU A 376 -23.31 -3.25 14.95
CA GLU A 376 -23.98 -4.38 14.29
C GLU A 376 -24.26 -4.12 12.81
N ALA A 377 -24.78 -2.94 12.48
CA ALA A 377 -25.04 -2.54 11.09
C ALA A 377 -23.74 -2.51 10.25
N ARG A 378 -22.60 -2.20 10.89
CA ARG A 378 -21.29 -2.24 10.22
C ARG A 378 -20.84 -3.67 9.96
N LEU A 379 -20.97 -4.55 10.94
CA LEU A 379 -20.65 -5.97 10.79
C LEU A 379 -21.54 -6.64 9.74
N LYS A 380 -22.83 -6.31 9.66
CA LYS A 380 -23.75 -6.78 8.60
C LYS A 380 -23.32 -6.34 7.19
N ARG A 381 -22.58 -5.24 7.08
CA ARG A 381 -22.02 -4.82 5.79
C ARG A 381 -20.70 -5.52 5.45
N MET A 382 -20.00 -6.03 6.45
CA MET A 382 -18.73 -6.76 6.27
C MET A 382 -18.97 -8.25 6.03
N HIS A 383 -19.99 -8.82 6.66
CA HIS A 383 -20.25 -10.25 6.70
C HIS A 383 -21.74 -10.51 6.45
N ALA A 384 -22.06 -11.55 5.67
CA ALA A 384 -23.42 -11.94 5.37
C ALA A 384 -24.22 -12.33 6.62
N ASP A 385 -23.60 -13.10 7.53
CA ASP A 385 -24.12 -13.38 8.89
C ASP A 385 -23.05 -13.01 9.94
N PRO A 386 -23.21 -11.88 10.64
CA PRO A 386 -22.29 -11.46 11.69
C PRO A 386 -22.58 -12.11 13.06
N SER A 387 -23.62 -12.92 13.22
CA SER A 387 -24.11 -13.40 14.53
C SER A 387 -23.02 -14.21 15.26
N ALA A 388 -22.37 -15.15 14.59
CA ALA A 388 -21.28 -15.93 15.15
C ALA A 388 -20.07 -15.05 15.52
N ILE A 389 -19.75 -14.03 14.70
CA ILE A 389 -18.66 -13.08 14.96
C ILE A 389 -19.00 -12.25 16.21
N MET A 390 -20.23 -11.70 16.29
CA MET A 390 -20.69 -10.93 17.44
C MET A 390 -20.65 -11.75 18.74
N ALA A 391 -21.06 -13.00 18.68
CA ALA A 391 -20.99 -13.91 19.83
C ALA A 391 -19.53 -14.18 20.24
N ARG A 392 -18.63 -14.38 19.26
CA ARG A 392 -17.20 -14.66 19.50
C ARG A 392 -16.46 -13.49 20.16
N TYR A 393 -16.88 -12.24 19.90
CA TYR A 393 -16.27 -11.02 20.44
C TYR A 393 -17.15 -10.33 21.50
N ALA A 394 -18.15 -11.02 22.05
CA ALA A 394 -19.10 -10.45 23.01
C ALA A 394 -18.40 -9.96 24.30
N ASP A 395 -17.38 -10.67 24.76
CA ASP A 395 -16.55 -10.32 25.93
C ASP A 395 -15.83 -8.98 25.75
N VAL A 396 -15.22 -8.75 24.60
CA VAL A 396 -14.55 -7.48 24.25
C VAL A 396 -15.59 -6.39 24.03
N ALA A 397 -16.66 -6.69 23.28
CA ALA A 397 -17.72 -5.73 22.95
C ALA A 397 -18.49 -5.22 24.17
N ALA A 398 -18.60 -6.02 25.24
CA ALA A 398 -19.18 -5.62 26.54
C ALA A 398 -18.37 -4.51 27.21
N GLN A 399 -17.05 -4.50 27.02
CA GLN A 399 -16.14 -3.48 27.55
C GLN A 399 -16.00 -2.32 26.57
N SER A 400 -15.76 -2.62 25.28
CA SER A 400 -15.52 -1.64 24.24
C SER A 400 -15.90 -2.17 22.86
N ARG A 401 -16.97 -1.65 22.28
CA ARG A 401 -17.37 -1.99 20.89
C ARG A 401 -16.34 -1.50 19.87
N TRP A 402 -15.56 -0.47 20.21
CA TRP A 402 -14.48 0.03 19.37
C TRP A 402 -13.34 -0.99 19.28
N ASP A 403 -12.89 -1.50 20.43
CA ASP A 403 -11.86 -2.54 20.46
C ASP A 403 -12.34 -3.83 19.80
N ALA A 404 -13.59 -4.25 20.07
CA ALA A 404 -14.16 -5.42 19.41
C ALA A 404 -14.18 -5.27 17.88
N PHE A 405 -14.55 -4.10 17.37
CA PHE A 405 -14.49 -3.83 15.93
C PHE A 405 -13.05 -3.86 15.40
N ALA A 406 -12.12 -3.23 16.11
CA ALA A 406 -10.71 -3.22 15.74
C ALA A 406 -10.12 -4.64 15.74
N ASP A 407 -10.43 -5.46 16.75
CA ASP A 407 -9.97 -6.84 16.85
C ASP A 407 -10.56 -7.72 15.73
N ILE A 408 -11.86 -7.57 15.41
CA ILE A 408 -12.51 -8.28 14.29
C ILE A 408 -11.82 -7.96 12.97
N VAL A 409 -11.50 -6.68 12.71
CA VAL A 409 -10.76 -6.27 11.51
C VAL A 409 -9.34 -6.84 11.52
N THR A 410 -8.65 -6.79 12.67
CA THR A 410 -7.31 -7.36 12.81
C THR A 410 -7.30 -8.85 12.51
N ASP A 411 -8.14 -9.60 13.23
CA ASP A 411 -8.10 -11.06 13.22
C ASP A 411 -8.63 -11.64 11.90
N GLY A 412 -9.80 -11.16 11.45
CA GLY A 412 -10.48 -11.65 10.26
C GLY A 412 -9.94 -11.09 8.96
N GLY A 413 -9.42 -9.86 8.97
CA GLY A 413 -8.92 -9.18 7.79
C GLY A 413 -7.43 -9.35 7.52
N PHE A 414 -6.63 -9.48 8.56
CA PHE A 414 -5.17 -9.48 8.46
C PHE A 414 -4.52 -10.72 9.07
N ALA A 415 -4.56 -10.88 10.39
CA ALA A 415 -3.75 -11.85 11.12
C ALA A 415 -4.01 -13.30 10.67
N CYS A 416 -5.25 -13.76 10.74
CA CYS A 416 -5.57 -15.15 10.41
C CYS A 416 -5.47 -15.45 8.90
N PRO A 417 -5.93 -14.58 7.98
CA PRO A 417 -5.67 -14.76 6.54
C PRO A 417 -4.18 -14.80 6.18
N THR A 418 -3.35 -13.97 6.84
CA THR A 418 -1.89 -13.97 6.64
C THR A 418 -1.26 -15.28 7.11
N ARG A 419 -1.65 -15.77 8.31
CA ARG A 419 -1.21 -17.08 8.81
C ARG A 419 -1.60 -18.21 7.86
N ARG A 420 -2.86 -18.26 7.38
CA ARG A 420 -3.31 -19.28 6.40
C ARG A 420 -2.50 -19.24 5.11
N LEU A 421 -2.19 -18.02 4.62
CA LEU A 421 -1.36 -17.88 3.43
C LEU A 421 0.05 -18.44 3.68
N GLY A 422 0.67 -18.10 4.81
CA GLY A 422 1.94 -18.67 5.22
C GLY A 422 1.90 -20.20 5.27
N GLN A 423 0.84 -20.78 5.87
CA GLN A 423 0.60 -22.23 5.93
C GLN A 423 0.43 -22.88 4.55
N ALA A 424 -0.22 -22.19 3.61
CA ALA A 424 -0.38 -22.73 2.26
C ALA A 424 0.94 -22.71 1.47
N LEU A 425 1.80 -21.71 1.68
CA LEU A 425 3.02 -21.51 0.91
C LEU A 425 4.22 -22.31 1.47
N HIS A 426 4.34 -22.52 2.79
CA HIS A 426 5.54 -23.07 3.43
C HIS A 426 5.86 -24.51 3.00
N THR A 427 4.90 -25.25 2.47
CA THR A 427 5.08 -26.63 2.01
C THR A 427 5.91 -26.74 0.73
N ARG A 428 6.11 -25.64 -0.01
CA ARG A 428 6.77 -25.63 -1.33
C ARG A 428 7.97 -24.69 -1.41
N ALA A 429 8.03 -23.66 -0.55
CA ALA A 429 9.13 -22.72 -0.52
C ALA A 429 9.39 -22.26 0.92
N PRO A 430 10.61 -21.79 1.24
CA PRO A 430 10.87 -21.20 2.55
C PRO A 430 9.93 -20.03 2.83
N VAL A 431 9.24 -20.08 3.97
CA VAL A 431 8.43 -18.98 4.49
C VAL A 431 9.01 -18.52 5.83
N TYR A 432 9.05 -17.20 6.03
CA TYR A 432 9.40 -16.56 7.30
C TYR A 432 8.23 -15.67 7.70
N ALA A 433 7.63 -15.95 8.87
CA ALA A 433 6.45 -15.23 9.32
C ALA A 433 6.76 -14.34 10.51
N TYR A 434 6.12 -13.15 10.59
CA TYR A 434 6.26 -12.22 11.71
C TYR A 434 4.93 -11.65 12.20
N GLU A 435 4.97 -11.19 13.46
CA GLU A 435 4.03 -10.24 14.03
C GLU A 435 4.80 -9.01 14.52
N PHE A 436 4.53 -7.84 13.95
CA PHE A 436 5.07 -6.59 14.46
C PHE A 436 4.25 -6.13 15.67
N ASP A 437 4.93 -5.98 16.82
CA ASP A 437 4.29 -5.68 18.12
C ASP A 437 5.00 -4.51 18.81
N ASN A 438 4.92 -3.30 18.23
CA ASN A 438 5.40 -2.10 18.90
C ASN A 438 4.24 -1.14 19.18
N PRO A 439 3.74 -1.09 20.44
CA PRO A 439 2.63 -0.21 20.80
C PRO A 439 3.01 1.28 20.83
N GLN A 440 4.29 1.62 20.72
CA GLN A 440 4.81 2.99 20.73
C GLN A 440 5.34 3.41 19.34
N ALA A 441 4.83 2.80 18.26
CA ALA A 441 5.20 3.19 16.92
C ALA A 441 4.83 4.65 16.66
N PRO A 442 5.73 5.48 16.08
CA PRO A 442 5.45 6.86 15.77
C PRO A 442 4.28 6.98 14.79
N TYR A 443 3.41 7.97 15.01
CA TYR A 443 2.36 8.34 14.08
C TYR A 443 2.37 9.87 13.88
N GLY A 444 2.13 10.35 12.68
CA GLY A 444 2.29 11.77 12.36
C GLY A 444 1.15 12.40 11.57
N LEU A 445 0.47 11.65 10.73
CA LEU A 445 -0.54 12.20 9.82
C LEU A 445 -1.67 12.90 10.57
N LEU A 446 -2.02 12.36 11.69
CA LEU A 446 -3.16 12.79 12.43
C LEU A 446 -2.67 13.26 13.80
N ARG A 447 -2.12 14.47 13.90
CA ARG A 447 -2.07 15.20 15.17
C ARG A 447 -3.50 15.40 15.73
N LEU A 448 -4.41 14.53 15.33
CA LEU A 448 -5.77 14.47 15.81
C LEU A 448 -5.74 13.85 17.19
N PRO A 449 -6.52 14.36 18.14
CA PRO A 449 -6.68 13.74 19.44
C PRO A 449 -7.34 12.37 19.23
N PHE A 450 -6.52 11.32 19.19
CA PHE A 450 -7.06 9.96 19.16
C PHE A 450 -7.74 9.65 20.48
N SER A 451 -8.96 9.16 20.38
CA SER A 451 -9.73 8.74 21.56
C SER A 451 -9.24 7.41 22.14
N HIS A 452 -8.49 6.61 21.35
CA HIS A 452 -8.00 5.29 21.72
C HIS A 452 -6.54 5.10 21.31
N PRO A 453 -5.73 4.37 22.10
CA PRO A 453 -4.36 4.02 21.72
C PRO A 453 -4.34 3.17 20.43
N LEU A 454 -3.51 3.54 19.47
CA LEU A 454 -3.39 2.80 18.21
C LEU A 454 -2.62 1.48 18.35
N GLY A 455 -1.68 1.39 19.29
CA GLY A 455 -0.82 0.21 19.42
C GLY A 455 0.08 0.01 18.22
N ALA A 456 0.37 -1.24 17.89
CA ALA A 456 1.01 -1.63 16.63
C ALA A 456 -0.02 -1.60 15.50
N TYR A 457 -0.39 -0.40 15.06
CA TYR A 457 -1.46 -0.16 14.09
C TYR A 457 -1.03 -0.52 12.66
N HIS A 458 -1.99 -0.59 11.73
CA HIS A 458 -1.76 -0.88 10.31
C HIS A 458 -0.70 0.03 9.71
N ALA A 459 0.31 -0.56 9.07
CA ALA A 459 1.45 0.11 8.42
C ALA A 459 2.44 0.80 9.39
N SER A 460 2.34 0.57 10.71
CA SER A 460 3.23 1.20 11.68
C SER A 460 4.68 0.68 11.65
N GLU A 461 4.95 -0.45 11.04
CA GLU A 461 6.30 -0.97 10.82
C GLU A 461 7.07 -0.22 9.72
N LEU A 462 6.36 0.44 8.80
CA LEU A 462 6.97 1.10 7.64
C LEU A 462 7.90 2.25 8.04
N VAL A 463 7.58 2.99 9.11
CA VAL A 463 8.46 4.05 9.60
C VAL A 463 9.81 3.53 10.05
N TYR A 464 9.85 2.31 10.61
CA TYR A 464 11.10 1.64 10.98
C TYR A 464 11.84 1.11 9.76
N LEU A 465 11.12 0.57 8.78
CA LEU A 465 11.70 0.02 7.57
C LEU A 465 12.29 1.11 6.68
N PHE A 466 11.61 2.23 6.50
CA PHE A 466 12.08 3.30 5.61
C PHE A 466 12.92 4.35 6.33
N GLN A 467 12.77 4.52 7.64
CA GLN A 467 13.44 5.53 8.46
C GLN A 467 13.30 6.94 7.87
N ARG A 468 12.18 7.20 7.24
CA ARG A 468 11.81 8.44 6.58
C ARG A 468 10.35 8.75 6.87
N PRO A 469 9.95 10.02 6.84
CA PRO A 469 8.54 10.35 6.97
C PRO A 469 7.75 9.79 5.82
N TRP A 470 6.57 9.32 6.13
CA TRP A 470 5.58 8.94 5.14
C TRP A 470 4.19 9.41 5.63
N VAL A 471 3.16 9.26 4.78
CA VAL A 471 1.86 9.92 4.99
C VAL A 471 1.22 9.66 6.37
N LEU A 472 1.45 8.51 7.00
CA LEU A 472 0.88 8.20 8.32
C LEU A 472 1.83 8.44 9.51
N SER A 473 3.16 8.46 9.32
CA SER A 473 4.09 8.51 10.45
C SER A 473 4.68 9.89 10.75
N GLY A 474 4.71 10.81 9.79
CA GLY A 474 5.51 12.04 9.93
C GLY A 474 7.02 11.77 10.11
N GLU A 475 7.77 12.74 10.63
CA GLU A 475 9.21 12.59 10.90
C GLU A 475 9.43 11.62 12.06
N PRO A 476 10.24 10.55 11.87
CA PRO A 476 10.51 9.60 12.92
C PRO A 476 11.49 10.19 13.95
N ALA A 477 11.04 10.40 15.17
CA ALA A 477 11.89 10.75 16.32
C ALA A 477 12.14 9.49 17.14
N PHE A 478 13.07 8.65 16.68
CA PHE A 478 13.38 7.38 17.34
C PHE A 478 14.21 7.55 18.62
N THR A 479 13.84 6.85 19.67
CA THR A 479 14.74 6.57 20.79
C THR A 479 15.91 5.70 20.30
N PRO A 480 17.05 5.63 21.04
CA PRO A 480 18.15 4.75 20.68
C PRO A 480 17.73 3.29 20.48
N ALA A 481 16.83 2.77 21.31
CA ALA A 481 16.28 1.42 21.17
C ALA A 481 15.44 1.24 19.89
N GLN A 482 14.61 2.22 19.56
CA GLN A 482 13.83 2.22 18.33
C GLN A 482 14.72 2.33 17.08
N GLN A 483 15.79 3.12 17.14
CA GLN A 483 16.76 3.21 16.04
C GLN A 483 17.51 1.88 15.83
N ALA A 484 17.94 1.24 16.91
CA ALA A 484 18.58 -0.08 16.83
C ALA A 484 17.63 -1.13 16.23
N PHE A 485 16.36 -1.09 16.65
CA PHE A 485 15.33 -1.96 16.08
C PHE A 485 15.06 -1.68 14.60
N ALA A 486 14.96 -0.41 14.20
CA ALA A 486 14.79 -0.02 12.80
C ALA A 486 15.94 -0.55 11.93
N ASN A 487 17.18 -0.46 12.42
CA ASN A 487 18.33 -1.02 11.75
C ASN A 487 18.23 -2.55 11.61
N THR A 488 17.85 -3.24 12.68
CA THR A 488 17.65 -4.71 12.68
C THR A 488 16.56 -5.12 11.70
N LEU A 489 15.45 -4.38 11.64
CA LEU A 489 14.36 -4.64 10.70
C LEU A 489 14.84 -4.51 9.25
N GLN A 490 15.54 -3.42 8.92
CA GLN A 490 16.14 -3.26 7.59
C GLN A 490 17.13 -4.39 7.26
N ASP A 491 17.92 -4.83 8.25
CA ASP A 491 18.90 -5.90 8.04
C ASP A 491 18.25 -7.26 7.74
N TYR A 492 17.08 -7.57 8.33
CA TYR A 492 16.28 -8.73 7.97
C TYR A 492 15.74 -8.64 6.54
N TRP A 493 15.12 -7.51 6.17
CA TRP A 493 14.56 -7.29 4.83
C TRP A 493 15.64 -7.32 3.76
N GLY A 494 16.77 -6.65 4.00
CA GLY A 494 17.89 -6.63 3.09
C GLY A 494 18.57 -8.00 2.92
N ALA A 495 18.75 -8.75 4.00
CA ALA A 495 19.29 -10.12 3.93
C ALA A 495 18.36 -11.03 3.13
N PHE A 496 17.06 -11.00 3.43
CA PHE A 496 16.07 -11.76 2.69
C PHE A 496 16.04 -11.37 1.20
N ALA A 497 16.11 -10.10 0.88
CA ALA A 497 16.16 -9.64 -0.50
C ALA A 497 17.39 -10.16 -1.27
N ARG A 498 18.55 -10.27 -0.61
CA ARG A 498 19.76 -10.79 -1.23
C ARG A 498 19.78 -12.31 -1.40
N THR A 499 19.24 -13.05 -0.42
CA THR A 499 19.50 -14.51 -0.30
C THR A 499 18.25 -15.37 -0.23
N GLY A 500 17.07 -14.80 0.12
CA GLY A 500 15.85 -15.55 0.47
C GLY A 500 15.84 -16.05 1.91
N ASP A 501 16.83 -15.65 2.71
CA ASP A 501 16.94 -15.95 4.14
C ASP A 501 17.16 -14.63 4.90
N PRO A 502 16.30 -14.26 5.90
CA PRO A 502 16.47 -13.03 6.67
C PRO A 502 17.62 -13.11 7.67
N ASN A 503 18.16 -14.28 7.94
CA ASN A 503 19.18 -14.50 8.94
C ASN A 503 20.55 -13.92 8.59
N GLY A 504 21.38 -13.67 9.61
CA GLY A 504 22.73 -13.14 9.46
C GLY A 504 23.36 -12.82 10.81
N ALA A 505 24.66 -12.51 10.81
CA ALA A 505 25.39 -12.21 12.02
C ALA A 505 24.82 -11.01 12.78
N GLY A 506 24.87 -11.05 14.12
CA GLY A 506 24.47 -9.96 15.00
C GLY A 506 22.97 -9.76 15.16
N ARG A 507 22.14 -10.67 14.67
CA ARG A 507 20.67 -10.65 14.81
C ARG A 507 20.17 -11.90 15.49
N PRO A 508 19.01 -11.84 16.22
CA PRO A 508 18.30 -13.03 16.64
C PRO A 508 17.94 -13.93 15.44
N GLN A 509 18.00 -15.24 15.66
CA GLN A 509 17.65 -16.21 14.64
C GLN A 509 16.16 -16.13 14.31
N TRP A 510 15.83 -16.02 13.03
CA TRP A 510 14.46 -16.10 12.51
C TRP A 510 14.24 -17.50 11.94
N PRO A 511 13.50 -18.38 12.62
CA PRO A 511 13.24 -19.72 12.12
C PRO A 511 12.33 -19.67 10.88
N ARG A 512 12.44 -20.68 10.02
CA ARG A 512 11.43 -20.88 8.99
C ARG A 512 10.07 -21.13 9.64
N PHE A 513 9.04 -20.57 9.05
CA PHE A 513 7.67 -20.76 9.52
C PHE A 513 7.22 -22.20 9.24
N ASP A 514 6.83 -22.91 10.26
CA ASP A 514 6.36 -24.30 10.23
C ASP A 514 4.83 -24.42 10.18
N GLY A 515 4.13 -23.28 10.09
CA GLY A 515 2.67 -23.20 10.08
C GLY A 515 2.05 -22.79 11.40
N ASP A 516 2.83 -22.59 12.45
CA ASP A 516 2.32 -22.31 13.80
C ASP A 516 2.67 -20.91 14.30
N ALA A 517 3.87 -20.66 14.76
CA ALA A 517 4.23 -19.45 15.47
C ALA A 517 5.06 -18.47 14.59
N PRO A 518 4.57 -17.25 14.33
CA PRO A 518 5.40 -16.21 13.72
C PRO A 518 6.43 -15.66 14.72
N LEU A 519 7.43 -14.93 14.23
CA LEU A 519 8.39 -14.21 15.04
C LEU A 519 7.79 -12.86 15.48
N THR A 520 7.77 -12.57 16.78
CA THR A 520 7.49 -11.21 17.27
C THR A 520 8.64 -10.29 16.89
N LEU A 521 8.31 -9.14 16.27
CA LEU A 521 9.22 -8.04 15.98
C LEU A 521 8.82 -6.80 16.79
N SER A 522 9.59 -6.49 17.83
CA SER A 522 9.37 -5.33 18.71
C SER A 522 10.71 -4.80 19.22
N PRO A 523 10.84 -3.48 19.49
CA PRO A 523 12.01 -2.95 20.17
C PRO A 523 12.27 -3.71 21.50
N GLY A 524 13.47 -4.27 21.64
CA GLY A 524 13.86 -5.03 22.83
C GLY A 524 13.31 -6.47 22.93
N ARG A 525 12.46 -6.90 21.97
CA ARG A 525 11.92 -8.27 21.95
C ARG A 525 11.80 -8.80 20.53
N ILE A 526 12.66 -9.72 20.16
CA ILE A 526 12.56 -10.51 18.94
C ILE A 526 12.58 -11.99 19.32
N GLY A 527 11.50 -12.73 19.04
CA GLY A 527 11.36 -14.13 19.46
C GLY A 527 10.02 -14.71 19.05
N ALA A 528 9.81 -16.03 19.23
CA ALA A 528 8.59 -16.71 18.82
C ALA A 528 7.33 -16.17 19.52
N THR A 529 6.19 -16.22 18.82
CA THR A 529 4.85 -15.85 19.30
C THR A 529 3.95 -17.09 19.38
N PRO A 530 4.09 -17.94 20.38
CA PRO A 530 3.39 -19.24 20.44
C PRO A 530 1.87 -19.11 20.62
N ASP A 531 1.39 -17.98 21.15
CA ASP A 531 -0.02 -17.69 21.39
C ASP A 531 -0.72 -16.93 20.25
N PHE A 532 -0.06 -16.75 19.11
CA PHE A 532 -0.58 -15.96 17.97
C PHE A 532 -1.98 -16.42 17.54
N ALA A 533 -2.14 -17.71 17.23
CA ALA A 533 -3.40 -18.26 16.76
C ALA A 533 -4.53 -18.16 17.79
N GLN A 534 -4.21 -18.33 19.09
CA GLN A 534 -5.16 -18.20 20.19
C GLN A 534 -5.59 -16.74 20.37
N ARG A 535 -4.63 -15.82 20.43
CA ARG A 535 -4.85 -14.38 20.64
C ARG A 535 -5.70 -13.76 19.53
N HIS A 536 -5.43 -14.11 18.28
CA HIS A 536 -6.18 -13.67 17.11
C HIS A 536 -7.40 -14.55 16.78
N ARG A 537 -7.75 -15.51 17.67
CA ARG A 537 -8.93 -16.36 17.48
C ARG A 537 -8.96 -17.09 16.13
N CYS A 538 -7.78 -17.47 15.61
CA CYS A 538 -7.66 -17.96 14.23
C CYS A 538 -8.42 -19.27 13.96
N THR A 539 -8.57 -20.16 14.94
CA THR A 539 -9.41 -21.37 14.79
C THR A 539 -10.86 -21.00 14.40
N PHE A 540 -11.40 -19.93 15.00
CA PHE A 540 -12.73 -19.43 14.63
C PHE A 540 -12.75 -18.90 13.20
N TRP A 541 -11.78 -18.03 12.84
CA TRP A 541 -11.72 -17.44 11.51
C TRP A 541 -11.41 -18.43 10.40
N ASP A 542 -10.66 -19.48 10.68
CA ASP A 542 -10.38 -20.56 9.76
C ASP A 542 -11.65 -21.38 9.46
N ALA A 543 -12.47 -21.64 10.49
CA ALA A 543 -13.78 -22.27 10.31
C ALA A 543 -14.75 -21.38 9.50
N GLN A 544 -14.77 -20.07 9.73
CA GLN A 544 -15.59 -19.15 8.94
C GLN A 544 -15.18 -19.12 7.45
N ALA A 545 -13.88 -19.22 7.16
CA ALA A 545 -13.39 -19.23 5.78
C ALA A 545 -13.81 -20.47 4.99
N THR A 546 -14.01 -21.62 5.66
CA THR A 546 -14.49 -22.87 5.04
C THR A 546 -16.00 -22.87 4.82
N LEU A 547 -16.76 -22.13 5.66
CA LEU A 547 -18.23 -22.04 5.60
C LEU A 547 -18.73 -21.02 4.57
N THR A 548 -17.88 -20.09 4.15
CA THR A 548 -18.24 -19.12 3.12
C THR A 548 -17.95 -19.72 1.75
N PRO A 549 -18.96 -20.25 1.01
CA PRO A 549 -18.73 -20.68 -0.35
C PRO A 549 -18.21 -19.47 -1.14
N PRO A 550 -17.29 -19.68 -2.10
CA PRO A 550 -16.94 -18.61 -3.01
C PRO A 550 -18.24 -18.16 -3.70
N HIS A 551 -18.72 -16.96 -3.31
CA HIS A 551 -19.94 -16.30 -3.83
C HIS A 551 -21.29 -16.87 -3.39
N ALA A 552 -21.73 -16.56 -2.17
CA ALA A 552 -23.15 -16.45 -1.88
C ALA A 552 -23.68 -15.21 -2.63
N THR A 553 -24.41 -15.42 -3.72
CA THR A 553 -25.13 -14.37 -4.45
C THR A 553 -26.06 -13.66 -3.49
N ALA A 554 -25.86 -12.39 -3.26
CA ALA A 554 -26.85 -11.56 -2.59
C ALA A 554 -28.15 -11.65 -3.41
N THR A 555 -29.18 -12.25 -2.84
CA THR A 555 -30.53 -12.27 -3.40
C THR A 555 -30.95 -10.81 -3.62
N PRO A 556 -31.48 -10.44 -4.79
CA PRO A 556 -31.96 -9.08 -5.01
C PRO A 556 -33.03 -8.77 -3.97
N ALA A 557 -32.86 -7.69 -3.22
CA ALA A 557 -33.93 -7.15 -2.39
C ALA A 557 -35.11 -6.89 -3.30
N GLN A 558 -36.24 -7.59 -3.04
CA GLN A 558 -37.52 -7.34 -3.70
C GLN A 558 -37.87 -5.87 -3.50
N SER A 559 -37.97 -5.16 -4.60
CA SER A 559 -38.54 -3.81 -4.63
C SER A 559 -39.99 -3.90 -4.20
N HIS A 560 -40.30 -3.54 -2.96
CA HIS A 560 -41.67 -3.18 -2.61
C HIS A 560 -41.95 -1.80 -3.19
N SER A 561 -42.72 -1.80 -4.28
CA SER A 561 -43.42 -0.64 -4.76
C SER A 561 -44.50 -0.25 -3.72
N HIS A 562 -44.38 0.93 -3.15
CA HIS A 562 -45.48 1.79 -2.74
C HIS A 562 -45.04 3.24 -2.92
#